data_eb0e57411625df499c224dda26cd1648
#
_entry.id   eb0e57411625df499c224dda26cd1648
#
_cell.length_a   1.000
_cell.length_b   1.000
_cell.length_c   1.000
_cell.angle_alpha   90.00
_cell.angle_beta   90.00
_cell.angle_gamma   90.00
#
_symmetry.space_group_name_H-M   'P 1'
#
loop_
_entity.id
_entity.type
_entity.pdbx_description
1 polymer ?
#
loop_
_entity_poly.entity_id
_entity_poly.type
_entity_poly.pdbx_seq_one_letter_code
_entity_poly.pdbx_strand_id
1 'polypeptide(L)'
;LAIPIQFGFVDVRDVATAHILAMQTDASNGERFALAERDLWYKDIAKILKDNGFDKAPKIAVPVWVAKILGNFNKQLKVASPFLGRVRSVVKATKAKDILGWKPRSSEESIIEIANQIKEMGLIK
;
A
#
# COMPACT_ATOMS: atom_id res chain seq x y z
N LEU A 1 16.30 -3.00 4.99
CA LEU A 1 15.61 -2.67 6.23
C LEU A 1 14.20 -2.21 5.94
N ALA A 2 13.19 -2.79 6.62
CA ALA A 2 11.80 -2.37 6.50
C ALA A 2 11.51 -1.28 7.53
N ILE A 3 11.15 -0.08 7.06
CA ILE A 3 10.80 1.05 7.93
C ILE A 3 9.38 0.86 8.49
N PRO A 4 9.10 1.28 9.74
CA PRO A 4 7.81 1.10 10.38
C PRO A 4 6.80 2.16 9.91
N ILE A 5 6.35 2.04 8.67
CA ILE A 5 5.31 2.90 8.06
C ILE A 5 4.15 2.03 7.62
N GLN A 6 2.94 2.50 7.86
CA GLN A 6 1.68 1.92 7.38
C GLN A 6 1.03 2.84 6.35
N PHE A 7 0.39 2.28 5.35
CA PHE A 7 -0.39 3.02 4.35
C PHE A 7 -1.52 2.15 3.78
N GLY A 8 -2.57 2.79 3.30
CA GLY A 8 -3.64 2.14 2.57
C GLY A 8 -3.16 1.71 1.19
N PHE A 9 -3.39 0.47 0.83
CA PHE A 9 -3.01 -0.12 -0.44
C PHE A 9 -4.23 -0.35 -1.33
N VAL A 10 -4.09 -0.06 -2.61
CA VAL A 10 -5.09 -0.34 -3.65
C VAL A 10 -4.40 -0.51 -4.99
N ASP A 11 -4.88 -1.45 -5.80
CA ASP A 11 -4.42 -1.63 -7.17
C ASP A 11 -4.96 -0.51 -8.07
N VAL A 12 -4.11 0.03 -8.94
CA VAL A 12 -4.49 1.12 -9.86
C VAL A 12 -5.64 0.72 -10.80
N ARG A 13 -5.74 -0.54 -11.18
CA ARG A 13 -6.83 -1.07 -12.01
C ARG A 13 -8.16 -1.03 -11.28
N ASP A 14 -8.15 -1.25 -9.96
CA ASP A 14 -9.35 -1.17 -9.13
C ASP A 14 -9.75 0.28 -8.85
N VAL A 15 -8.79 1.20 -8.83
CA VAL A 15 -9.07 2.64 -8.82
C VAL A 15 -9.76 3.04 -10.13
N ALA A 16 -9.26 2.59 -11.29
CA ALA A 16 -9.89 2.84 -12.58
C ALA A 16 -11.32 2.28 -12.63
N THR A 17 -11.53 1.06 -12.15
CA THR A 17 -12.85 0.43 -12.03
C THR A 17 -13.79 1.25 -11.15
N ALA A 18 -13.31 1.77 -10.02
CA ALA A 18 -14.12 2.61 -9.13
C ALA A 18 -14.58 3.91 -9.83
N HIS A 19 -13.73 4.51 -10.68
CA HIS A 19 -14.10 5.68 -11.47
C HIS A 19 -15.22 5.36 -12.47
N ILE A 20 -15.11 4.24 -13.18
CA ILE A 20 -16.15 3.79 -14.13
C ILE A 20 -17.47 3.54 -13.39
N LEU A 21 -17.43 2.83 -12.28
CA LEU A 21 -18.61 2.56 -11.46
C LEU A 21 -19.25 3.87 -10.93
N ALA A 22 -18.44 4.83 -10.51
CA ALA A 22 -18.95 6.12 -10.06
C ALA A 22 -19.64 6.89 -11.20
N MET A 23 -19.12 6.84 -12.42
CA MET A 23 -19.75 7.45 -13.60
C MET A 23 -21.08 6.80 -13.98
N GLN A 24 -21.29 5.55 -13.62
CA GLN A 24 -22.49 4.78 -13.96
C GLN A 24 -23.54 4.74 -12.83
N THR A 25 -23.22 5.27 -11.65
CA THR A 25 -24.05 5.17 -10.46
C THR A 25 -24.57 6.55 -10.08
N ASP A 26 -25.88 6.82 -10.25
CA ASP A 26 -26.48 8.12 -9.93
C ASP A 26 -26.28 8.53 -8.46
N ALA A 27 -26.31 7.56 -7.54
CA ALA A 27 -26.07 7.78 -6.11
C ALA A 27 -24.63 8.24 -5.79
N SER A 28 -23.73 8.26 -6.76
CA SER A 28 -22.36 8.77 -6.60
C SER A 28 -22.24 10.29 -6.80
N ASN A 29 -23.28 10.92 -7.33
CA ASN A 29 -23.28 12.34 -7.67
C ASN A 29 -23.04 13.22 -6.42
N GLY A 30 -22.00 14.06 -6.48
CA GLY A 30 -21.60 14.93 -5.38
C GLY A 30 -20.88 14.20 -4.23
N GLU A 31 -20.64 12.89 -4.35
CA GLU A 31 -20.05 12.08 -3.31
C GLU A 31 -18.53 11.92 -3.48
N ARG A 32 -17.83 11.68 -2.37
CA ARG A 32 -16.40 11.35 -2.36
C ARG A 32 -16.20 9.94 -1.81
N PHE A 33 -15.34 9.19 -2.46
CA PHE A 33 -15.02 7.81 -2.09
C PHE A 33 -13.54 7.68 -1.74
N ALA A 34 -13.26 7.09 -0.57
CA ALA A 34 -11.93 6.64 -0.23
C ALA A 34 -11.75 5.21 -0.74
N LEU A 35 -10.64 4.96 -1.42
CA LEU A 35 -10.34 3.66 -2.02
C LEU A 35 -9.09 3.08 -1.37
N ALA A 36 -9.26 1.98 -0.64
CA ALA A 36 -8.18 1.12 -0.17
C ALA A 36 -8.74 -0.30 -0.02
N GLU A 37 -7.96 -1.29 -0.43
CA GLU A 37 -8.33 -2.69 -0.16
C GLU A 37 -8.08 -3.00 1.30
N ARG A 38 -6.86 -2.71 1.77
CA ARG A 38 -6.47 -2.81 3.19
C ARG A 38 -5.27 -1.91 3.51
N ASP A 39 -5.02 -1.74 4.82
CA ASP A 39 -3.80 -1.10 5.29
C ASP A 39 -2.69 -2.13 5.45
N LEU A 40 -1.51 -1.81 4.95
CA LEU A 40 -0.31 -2.65 5.03
C LEU A 40 0.83 -1.88 5.69
N TRP A 41 1.55 -2.55 6.58
CA TRP A 41 2.87 -2.12 7.00
C TRP A 41 3.91 -2.49 5.95
N TYR A 42 4.95 -1.70 5.83
CA TYR A 42 6.06 -2.01 4.92
C TYR A 42 6.67 -3.40 5.18
N LYS A 43 6.69 -3.84 6.45
CA LYS A 43 7.12 -5.19 6.83
C LYS A 43 6.21 -6.30 6.26
N ASP A 44 4.91 -6.02 6.12
CA ASP A 44 3.95 -7.00 5.60
C ASP A 44 4.16 -7.19 4.10
N ILE A 45 4.44 -6.10 3.37
CA ILE A 45 4.83 -6.15 1.95
C ILE A 45 6.14 -6.94 1.79
N ALA A 46 7.13 -6.66 2.62
CA ALA A 46 8.40 -7.37 2.59
C ALA A 46 8.22 -8.88 2.86
N LYS A 47 7.29 -9.24 3.77
CA LYS A 47 6.94 -10.64 4.05
C LYS A 47 6.27 -11.29 2.85
N ILE A 48 5.26 -10.65 2.25
CA ILE A 48 4.58 -11.15 1.04
C ILE A 48 5.59 -11.44 -0.07
N LEU A 49 6.48 -10.50 -0.35
CA LEU A 49 7.51 -10.65 -1.36
C LEU A 49 8.44 -11.83 -1.06
N LYS A 50 8.89 -11.97 0.19
CA LYS A 50 9.78 -13.04 0.61
C LYS A 50 9.11 -14.42 0.49
N ASP A 51 7.86 -14.54 0.93
CA ASP A 51 7.10 -15.79 0.88
C ASP A 51 6.84 -16.24 -0.58
N ASN A 52 6.99 -15.31 -1.54
CA ASN A 52 6.83 -15.55 -2.98
C ASN A 52 8.17 -15.53 -3.77
N GLY A 53 9.29 -15.80 -3.10
CA GLY A 53 10.58 -16.05 -3.75
C GLY A 53 11.43 -14.81 -4.06
N PHE A 54 11.07 -13.65 -3.50
CA PHE A 54 11.89 -12.44 -3.60
C PHE A 54 12.82 -12.30 -2.39
N ASP A 55 13.88 -13.10 -2.35
CA ASP A 55 14.80 -13.21 -1.20
C ASP A 55 15.52 -11.92 -0.82
N LYS A 56 15.62 -10.97 -1.76
CA LYS A 56 16.22 -9.64 -1.54
C LYS A 56 15.30 -8.67 -0.81
N ALA A 57 14.03 -9.03 -0.59
CA ALA A 57 13.12 -8.23 0.22
C ALA A 57 13.69 -7.99 1.63
N PRO A 58 13.45 -6.82 2.23
CA PRO A 58 13.98 -6.48 3.55
C PRO A 58 13.61 -7.51 4.60
N LYS A 59 14.61 -8.10 5.26
CA LYS A 59 14.40 -9.16 6.28
C LYS A 59 14.19 -8.61 7.68
N ILE A 60 14.65 -7.39 7.94
CA ILE A 60 14.70 -6.81 9.30
C ILE A 60 13.80 -5.58 9.36
N ALA A 61 12.80 -5.63 10.22
CA ALA A 61 12.02 -4.45 10.58
C ALA A 61 12.83 -3.57 11.53
N VAL A 62 12.97 -2.30 11.20
CA VAL A 62 13.70 -1.35 12.04
C VAL A 62 12.79 -0.88 13.17
N PRO A 63 13.22 -0.95 14.45
CA PRO A 63 12.50 -0.32 15.54
C PRO A 63 12.35 1.19 15.31
N VAL A 64 11.21 1.76 15.76
CA VAL A 64 10.88 3.18 15.54
C VAL A 64 11.97 4.12 16.03
N TRP A 65 12.58 3.83 17.20
CA TRP A 65 13.64 4.65 17.78
C TRP A 65 14.92 4.67 16.92
N VAL A 66 15.29 3.52 16.33
CA VAL A 66 16.42 3.41 15.39
C VAL A 66 16.11 4.20 14.11
N ALA A 67 14.90 4.04 13.57
CA ALA A 67 14.49 4.76 12.36
C ALA A 67 14.52 6.29 12.57
N LYS A 68 14.16 6.77 13.76
CA LYS A 68 14.25 8.19 14.12
C LYS A 68 15.69 8.69 14.20
N ILE A 69 16.60 7.90 14.77
CA ILE A 69 18.03 8.27 14.83
C ILE A 69 18.61 8.34 13.41
N LEU A 70 18.35 7.32 12.59
CA LEU A 70 18.79 7.30 11.19
C LEU A 70 18.20 8.45 10.36
N GLY A 71 17.02 8.94 10.73
CA GLY A 71 16.37 10.10 10.10
C GLY A 71 17.18 11.40 10.25
N ASN A 72 18.05 11.51 11.27
CA ASN A 72 18.93 12.67 11.41
C ASN A 72 20.04 12.70 10.34
N PHE A 73 20.41 11.56 9.80
CA PHE A 73 21.46 11.41 8.78
C PHE A 73 20.91 11.23 7.36
N ASN A 74 19.62 10.93 7.22
CA ASN A 74 19.00 10.68 5.93
C ASN A 74 17.76 11.58 5.73
N LYS A 75 17.83 12.48 4.75
CA LYS A 75 16.77 13.46 4.45
C LYS A 75 15.41 12.79 4.16
N GLN A 76 15.41 11.66 3.49
CA GLN A 76 14.17 10.92 3.17
C GLN A 76 13.51 10.34 4.43
N LEU A 77 14.31 9.75 5.34
CA LEU A 77 13.82 9.25 6.62
C LEU A 77 13.39 10.38 7.56
N LYS A 78 14.03 11.55 7.48
CA LYS A 78 13.63 12.75 8.24
C LYS A 78 12.22 13.20 7.84
N VAL A 79 11.91 13.23 6.55
CA VAL A 79 10.55 13.55 6.04
C VAL A 79 9.53 12.50 6.48
N ALA A 80 9.91 11.23 6.53
CA ALA A 80 9.07 10.14 6.98
C ALA A 80 8.89 10.07 8.52
N SER A 81 9.73 10.77 9.28
CA SER A 81 9.79 10.72 10.76
C SER A 81 8.43 10.91 11.46
N PRO A 82 7.55 11.86 11.06
CA PRO A 82 6.24 12.03 11.69
C PRO A 82 5.31 10.84 11.55
N PHE A 83 5.56 9.97 10.58
CA PHE A 83 4.72 8.80 10.24
C PHE A 83 5.25 7.48 10.80
N LEU A 84 6.47 7.48 11.35
CA LEU A 84 7.11 6.27 11.86
C LEU A 84 6.35 5.71 13.08
N GLY A 85 5.98 4.42 12.99
CA GLY A 85 5.32 3.69 14.06
C GLY A 85 3.88 4.13 14.38
N ARG A 86 3.33 5.06 13.62
CA ARG A 86 1.94 5.49 13.81
C ARG A 86 1.02 4.65 12.94
N VAL A 87 -0.03 4.12 13.54
CA VAL A 87 -1.17 3.60 12.80
C VAL A 87 -1.85 4.82 12.16
N ARG A 88 -1.80 4.91 10.85
CA ARG A 88 -2.57 5.93 10.13
C ARG A 88 -4.04 5.55 10.19
N SER A 89 -4.91 6.55 10.13
CA SER A 89 -6.35 6.30 10.08
C SER A 89 -6.65 5.24 9.02
N VAL A 90 -7.26 4.14 9.45
CA VAL A 90 -7.67 3.06 8.56
C VAL A 90 -8.58 3.65 7.49
N VAL A 91 -8.15 3.59 6.25
CA VAL A 91 -8.99 4.03 5.12
C VAL A 91 -10.09 2.98 4.93
N LYS A 92 -11.30 3.32 5.36
CA LYS A 92 -12.46 2.45 5.17
C LYS A 92 -13.10 2.72 3.82
N ALA A 93 -12.98 1.77 2.90
CA ALA A 93 -13.64 1.84 1.60
C ALA A 93 -15.10 1.34 1.63
N THR A 94 -15.73 1.29 2.81
CA THR A 94 -17.10 0.79 3.01
C THR A 94 -18.07 1.50 2.08
N LYS A 95 -18.02 2.84 2.02
CA LYS A 95 -18.88 3.64 1.14
C LYS A 95 -18.75 3.27 -0.34
N ALA A 96 -17.52 3.04 -0.82
CA ALA A 96 -17.29 2.62 -2.20
C ALA A 96 -17.85 1.22 -2.47
N LYS A 97 -17.72 0.29 -1.53
CA LYS A 97 -18.28 -1.05 -1.63
C LYS A 97 -19.81 -1.03 -1.63
N ASP A 98 -20.42 -0.25 -0.75
CA ASP A 98 -21.87 -0.21 -0.57
C ASP A 98 -22.60 0.54 -1.70
N ILE A 99 -22.08 1.70 -2.12
CA ILE A 99 -22.73 2.55 -3.13
C ILE A 99 -22.36 2.13 -4.55
N LEU A 100 -21.07 1.85 -4.81
CA LEU A 100 -20.59 1.53 -6.14
C LEU A 100 -20.57 0.02 -6.44
N GLY A 101 -20.79 -0.84 -5.45
CA GLY A 101 -20.56 -2.27 -5.59
C GLY A 101 -19.09 -2.63 -5.86
N TRP A 102 -18.16 -1.74 -5.48
CA TRP A 102 -16.74 -1.87 -5.76
C TRP A 102 -16.11 -3.07 -5.05
N LYS A 103 -15.42 -3.92 -5.81
CA LYS A 103 -14.77 -5.14 -5.31
C LYS A 103 -13.30 -5.13 -5.75
N PRO A 104 -12.39 -4.61 -4.91
CA PRO A 104 -10.97 -4.62 -5.23
C PRO A 104 -10.38 -6.02 -5.16
N ARG A 105 -9.35 -6.26 -5.97
CA ARG A 105 -8.51 -7.46 -5.86
C ARG A 105 -7.66 -7.43 -4.60
N SER A 106 -7.12 -8.59 -4.23
CA SER A 106 -6.23 -8.71 -3.08
C SER A 106 -4.95 -7.89 -3.28
N SER A 107 -4.56 -7.13 -2.25
CA SER A 107 -3.27 -6.42 -2.24
C SER A 107 -2.07 -7.37 -2.39
N GLU A 108 -2.18 -8.59 -1.86
CA GLU A 108 -1.13 -9.61 -1.97
C GLU A 108 -0.90 -10.01 -3.43
N GLU A 109 -1.97 -10.30 -4.17
CA GLU A 109 -1.93 -10.61 -5.60
C GLU A 109 -1.30 -9.47 -6.39
N SER A 110 -1.73 -8.22 -6.16
CA SER A 110 -1.18 -7.03 -6.82
C SER A 110 0.31 -6.83 -6.54
N ILE A 111 0.75 -7.04 -5.29
CA ILE A 111 2.16 -6.90 -4.91
C ILE A 111 3.02 -7.95 -5.62
N ILE A 112 2.56 -9.20 -5.68
CA ILE A 112 3.29 -10.29 -6.35
C ILE A 112 3.37 -10.02 -7.86
N GLU A 113 2.27 -9.60 -8.46
CA GLU A 113 2.21 -9.30 -9.89
C GLU A 113 3.17 -8.15 -10.28
N ILE A 114 3.14 -7.04 -9.53
CA ILE A 114 4.07 -5.93 -9.74
C ILE A 114 5.53 -6.39 -9.59
N ALA A 115 5.83 -7.19 -8.57
CA ALA A 115 7.20 -7.68 -8.35
C ALA A 115 7.68 -8.57 -9.50
N ASN A 116 6.82 -9.43 -10.04
CA ASN A 116 7.13 -10.25 -11.20
C ASN A 116 7.37 -9.39 -12.46
N GLN A 117 6.52 -8.39 -12.72
CA GLN A 117 6.70 -7.47 -13.84
C GLN A 117 8.05 -6.72 -13.75
N ILE A 118 8.40 -6.20 -12.58
CA ILE A 118 9.67 -5.50 -12.37
C ILE A 118 10.87 -6.45 -12.61
N LYS A 119 10.74 -7.72 -12.22
CA LYS A 119 11.75 -8.75 -12.47
C LYS A 119 11.88 -9.06 -13.97
N GLU A 120 10.77 -9.23 -14.69
CA GLU A 120 10.73 -9.45 -16.14
C GLU A 120 11.33 -8.28 -16.91
N MET A 121 11.10 -7.04 -16.45
CA MET A 121 11.72 -5.84 -17.02
C MET A 121 13.22 -5.74 -16.73
N GLY A 122 13.81 -6.65 -15.96
CA GLY A 122 15.24 -6.66 -15.62
C GLY A 122 15.67 -5.55 -14.64
N LEU A 123 14.73 -4.88 -13.99
CA LEU A 123 15.01 -3.80 -13.03
C LEU A 123 15.48 -4.32 -11.67
N ILE A 124 15.19 -5.58 -11.37
CA ILE A 124 15.68 -6.30 -10.19
C ILE A 124 16.25 -7.67 -10.62
N LYS A 125 17.33 -8.08 -9.94
CA LYS A 125 17.97 -9.38 -10.16
C LYS A 125 17.61 -10.33 -9.03
#